data_3c69eca025dac945007983a33415d932
#
_entry.id   3c69eca025dac945007983a33415d932
#
_cell.length_a   1.000
_cell.length_b   1.000
_cell.length_c   1.000
_cell.angle_alpha   90.00
_cell.angle_beta   90.00
_cell.angle_gamma   90.00
#
_symmetry.space_group_name_H-M   'P 1'
#
loop_
_entity.id
_entity.type
_entity.pdbx_description
1 polymer ?
#
loop_
_entity_poly.entity_id
_entity_poly.type
_entity_poly.pdbx_seq_one_letter_code
_entity_poly.pdbx_strand_id
1 'polypeptide(L)'
;RYGLPDMPALQDGYSRAMQVAVAGVEAARLVEFTAGDMPGRGVVTIDSPFDFVTTRQKVIDAINGQDDTLWFGEVDFQARATGSGVMLKPVTLILFGAPEPGAKAMQNAPILGLDVFCQKFVIWEDDSGSVYLSFNDVTELAQRHDAHVAPALRVVKFRLKSVFGSALDPAN
;
A
#
# COMPACT_ATOMS: atom_id res chain seq x y z
N ARG A 1 -16.42 -9.78 20.18
CA ARG A 1 -15.77 -8.72 20.97
C ARG A 1 -14.56 -9.34 21.67
N TYR A 2 -13.40 -9.20 21.08
CA TYR A 2 -12.15 -9.45 21.81
C TYR A 2 -11.75 -8.11 22.43
N GLY A 3 -12.12 -7.89 23.68
CA GLY A 3 -11.59 -6.83 24.50
C GLY A 3 -10.14 -7.15 24.78
N LEU A 4 -9.20 -6.48 24.12
CA LEU A 4 -7.81 -6.47 24.57
C LEU A 4 -7.80 -5.79 25.94
N PRO A 5 -7.15 -6.40 26.95
CA PRO A 5 -7.03 -5.77 28.26
C PRO A 5 -6.29 -4.44 28.08
N ASP A 6 -6.80 -3.44 28.80
CA ASP A 6 -6.11 -2.16 28.94
C ASP A 6 -4.73 -2.44 29.55
N MET A 7 -3.67 -2.30 28.74
CA MET A 7 -2.30 -2.59 29.16
C MET A 7 -1.46 -1.30 29.08
N PRO A 8 -1.50 -0.44 30.13
CA PRO A 8 -0.71 0.78 30.19
C PRO A 8 0.78 0.56 29.94
N ALA A 9 1.31 -0.56 30.46
CA ALA A 9 2.73 -0.92 30.29
C ALA A 9 3.11 -1.22 28.83
N LEU A 10 2.20 -1.72 28.01
CA LEU A 10 2.42 -1.92 26.56
C LEU A 10 2.37 -0.61 25.80
N GLN A 11 1.47 0.29 26.16
CA GLN A 11 1.40 1.63 25.61
C GLN A 11 2.67 2.42 25.91
N ASP A 12 3.18 2.38 27.14
CA ASP A 12 4.44 3.03 27.53
C ASP A 12 5.64 2.42 26.83
N GLY A 13 5.69 1.09 26.69
CA GLY A 13 6.75 0.41 25.94
C GLY A 13 6.76 0.77 24.46
N TYR A 14 5.57 0.81 23.84
CA TYR A 14 5.41 1.22 22.44
C TYR A 14 5.78 2.69 22.23
N SER A 15 5.33 3.57 23.11
CA SER A 15 5.65 4.99 23.04
C SER A 15 7.14 5.25 23.19
N ARG A 16 7.84 4.54 24.10
CA ARG A 16 9.30 4.60 24.23
C ARG A 16 10.03 4.07 23.02
N ALA A 17 9.58 2.95 22.47
CA ALA A 17 10.16 2.38 21.26
C ALA A 17 10.01 3.33 20.06
N MET A 18 8.85 3.97 19.93
CA MET A 18 8.62 4.98 18.90
C MET A 18 9.46 6.24 19.11
N GLN A 19 9.63 6.72 20.33
CA GLN A 19 10.51 7.85 20.64
C GLN A 19 11.98 7.56 20.29
N VAL A 20 12.46 6.35 20.61
CA VAL A 20 13.82 5.92 20.24
C VAL A 20 13.96 5.78 18.73
N ALA A 21 12.95 5.24 18.05
CA ALA A 21 12.94 5.13 16.59
C ALA A 21 12.94 6.52 15.92
N VAL A 22 12.13 7.45 16.41
CA VAL A 22 12.08 8.83 15.91
C VAL A 22 13.41 9.55 16.16
N ALA A 23 14.00 9.45 17.37
CA ALA A 23 15.31 10.03 17.66
C ALA A 23 16.42 9.42 16.80
N GLY A 24 16.35 8.11 16.50
CA GLY A 24 17.28 7.45 15.58
C GLY A 24 17.12 7.93 14.14
N VAL A 25 15.90 8.25 13.73
CA VAL A 25 15.58 8.80 12.40
C VAL A 25 16.00 10.27 12.28
N GLU A 26 15.89 11.06 13.34
CA GLU A 26 16.40 12.44 13.36
C GLU A 26 17.94 12.50 13.27
N ALA A 27 18.64 11.49 13.78
CA ALA A 27 20.09 11.36 13.64
C ALA A 27 20.53 10.83 12.26
N ALA A 28 19.69 10.03 11.61
CA ALA A 28 19.84 9.67 10.21
C ALA A 28 19.22 10.80 9.38
N ARG A 29 19.96 11.42 8.48
CA ARG A 29 19.43 12.43 7.55
C ARG A 29 18.09 11.95 7.00
N LEU A 30 16.99 12.52 7.53
CA LEU A 30 15.69 12.43 6.90
C LEU A 30 15.83 13.06 5.52
N VAL A 31 15.77 12.25 4.49
CA VAL A 31 15.51 12.75 3.16
C VAL A 31 14.07 13.26 3.22
N GLU A 32 13.88 14.57 3.15
CA GLU A 32 12.54 15.12 2.94
C GLU A 32 12.01 14.58 1.61
N PHE A 33 11.02 13.70 1.70
CA PHE A 33 10.26 13.29 0.54
C PHE A 33 9.15 14.33 0.33
N THR A 34 9.29 15.15 -0.68
CA THR A 34 8.19 15.94 -1.20
C THR A 34 7.25 15.02 -1.98
N ALA A 35 5.93 15.20 -1.80
CA ALA A 35 4.94 14.54 -2.66
C ALA A 35 5.27 14.87 -4.12
N GLY A 36 5.43 13.85 -4.97
CA GLY A 36 5.91 13.99 -6.35
C GLY A 36 7.37 13.60 -6.57
N ASP A 37 8.22 13.69 -5.54
CA ASP A 37 9.61 13.23 -5.55
C ASP A 37 9.75 11.85 -4.89
N MET A 38 8.85 10.95 -5.17
CA MET A 38 8.99 9.56 -4.73
C MET A 38 9.92 8.81 -5.70
N PRO A 39 11.24 8.96 -5.60
CA PRO A 39 12.15 8.07 -6.27
C PRO A 39 12.14 6.74 -5.50
N GLY A 40 10.94 6.27 -5.20
CA GLY A 40 10.77 4.96 -4.61
C GLY A 40 11.12 3.92 -5.64
N ARG A 41 12.39 3.59 -5.75
CA ARG A 41 12.77 2.39 -6.48
C ARG A 41 11.90 1.25 -5.97
N GLY A 42 11.07 0.72 -6.85
CA GLY A 42 10.08 -0.30 -6.50
C GLY A 42 8.70 0.22 -6.06
N VAL A 43 8.40 1.50 -6.24
CA VAL A 43 7.04 2.05 -6.08
C VAL A 43 6.53 2.55 -7.44
N VAL A 44 5.27 2.26 -7.73
CA VAL A 44 4.53 2.80 -8.87
C VAL A 44 3.49 3.75 -8.33
N THR A 45 3.45 4.97 -8.85
CA THR A 45 2.41 5.95 -8.54
C THR A 45 1.68 6.34 -9.81
N ILE A 46 0.36 6.36 -9.74
CA ILE A 46 -0.54 6.78 -10.82
C ILE A 46 -1.30 8.00 -10.31
N ASP A 47 -1.23 9.10 -11.05
CA ASP A 47 -2.02 10.29 -10.78
C ASP A 47 -3.49 10.00 -11.08
N SER A 48 -4.39 10.42 -10.20
CA SER A 48 -5.82 10.31 -10.45
C SER A 48 -6.40 11.67 -10.85
N PRO A 49 -7.16 11.74 -11.94
CA PRO A 49 -7.87 12.97 -12.32
C PRO A 49 -9.17 13.16 -11.52
N PHE A 50 -9.48 12.25 -10.61
CA PHE A 50 -10.69 12.25 -9.81
C PHE A 50 -10.40 12.65 -8.37
N ASP A 51 -11.45 13.04 -7.62
CA ASP A 51 -11.36 13.22 -6.18
C ASP A 51 -11.06 11.88 -5.45
N PHE A 52 -10.73 11.98 -4.17
CA PHE A 52 -10.35 10.82 -3.37
C PHE A 52 -11.45 9.74 -3.31
N VAL A 53 -12.71 10.14 -3.13
CA VAL A 53 -13.84 9.21 -3.00
C VAL A 53 -14.08 8.47 -4.31
N THR A 54 -14.08 9.19 -5.41
CA THR A 54 -14.25 8.64 -6.77
C THR A 54 -13.08 7.73 -7.13
N THR A 55 -11.84 8.15 -6.86
CA THR A 55 -10.64 7.34 -7.09
C THR A 55 -10.71 6.03 -6.33
N ARG A 56 -11.04 6.11 -5.03
CA ARG A 56 -11.20 4.93 -4.19
C ARG A 56 -12.25 3.97 -4.76
N GLN A 57 -13.42 4.47 -5.15
CA GLN A 57 -14.49 3.63 -5.70
C GLN A 57 -14.07 2.97 -7.01
N LYS A 58 -13.46 3.70 -7.94
CA LYS A 58 -12.97 3.15 -9.21
C LYS A 58 -11.93 2.05 -8.99
N VAL A 59 -11.04 2.20 -8.02
CA VAL A 59 -10.04 1.16 -7.66
C VAL A 59 -10.73 -0.08 -7.09
N ILE A 60 -11.72 0.08 -6.23
CA ILE A 60 -12.51 -1.03 -5.67
C ILE A 60 -13.27 -1.77 -6.79
N ASP A 61 -13.92 -1.04 -7.68
CA ASP A 61 -14.67 -1.60 -8.80
C ASP A 61 -13.72 -2.37 -9.74
N ALA A 62 -12.53 -1.83 -10.01
CA ALA A 62 -11.51 -2.49 -10.82
C ALA A 62 -10.97 -3.78 -10.16
N ILE A 63 -10.88 -3.84 -8.82
CA ILE A 63 -10.52 -5.07 -8.11
C ILE A 63 -11.65 -6.09 -8.22
N ASN A 64 -12.88 -5.68 -7.92
CA ASN A 64 -14.05 -6.56 -7.91
C ASN A 64 -14.46 -7.04 -9.32
N GLY A 65 -14.09 -6.29 -10.36
CA GLY A 65 -14.32 -6.68 -11.75
C GLY A 65 -13.36 -7.76 -12.28
N GLN A 66 -12.42 -8.24 -11.46
CA GLN A 66 -11.49 -9.30 -11.83
C GLN A 66 -11.91 -10.62 -11.18
N ASP A 67 -12.24 -11.63 -11.98
CA ASP A 67 -12.78 -12.93 -11.53
C ASP A 67 -11.82 -13.73 -10.63
N ASP A 68 -10.53 -13.45 -10.70
CA ASP A 68 -9.48 -14.19 -9.98
C ASP A 68 -8.92 -13.44 -8.76
N THR A 69 -9.48 -12.29 -8.39
CA THR A 69 -9.04 -11.51 -7.24
C THR A 69 -9.99 -11.64 -6.06
N LEU A 70 -9.41 -11.55 -4.86
CA LEU A 70 -10.14 -11.49 -3.61
C LEU A 70 -9.81 -10.19 -2.88
N TRP A 71 -10.84 -9.58 -2.34
CA TRP A 71 -10.73 -8.47 -1.40
C TRP A 71 -10.39 -8.99 0.00
N PHE A 72 -9.34 -8.44 0.63
CA PHE A 72 -8.93 -8.83 1.98
C PHE A 72 -9.28 -7.78 3.03
N GLY A 73 -9.32 -6.51 2.66
CA GLY A 73 -9.70 -5.46 3.58
C GLY A 73 -9.20 -4.07 3.17
N GLU A 74 -9.57 -3.12 4.01
CA GLU A 74 -9.21 -1.72 3.88
C GLU A 74 -8.88 -1.13 5.24
N VAL A 75 -7.92 -0.22 5.28
CA VAL A 75 -7.56 0.57 6.46
C VAL A 75 -7.66 2.05 6.12
N ASP A 76 -8.63 2.73 6.69
CA ASP A 76 -8.73 4.19 6.65
C ASP A 76 -7.80 4.79 7.71
N PHE A 77 -6.64 5.28 7.26
CA PHE A 77 -5.67 5.90 8.16
C PHE A 77 -6.12 7.26 8.66
N GLN A 78 -6.86 8.04 7.86
CA GLN A 78 -7.38 9.34 8.27
C GLN A 78 -8.35 9.19 9.46
N ALA A 79 -9.32 8.28 9.35
CA ALA A 79 -10.27 8.05 10.42
C ALA A 79 -9.59 7.56 11.71
N ARG A 80 -8.59 6.68 11.57
CA ARG A 80 -7.84 6.17 12.74
C ARG A 80 -6.97 7.24 13.38
N ALA A 81 -6.31 8.09 12.60
CA ALA A 81 -5.51 9.20 13.08
C ALA A 81 -6.37 10.24 13.81
N THR A 82 -7.54 10.55 13.26
CA THR A 82 -8.52 11.46 13.89
C THR A 82 -8.91 10.97 15.28
N GLY A 83 -9.14 9.66 15.43
CA GLY A 83 -9.42 9.04 16.74
C GLY A 83 -8.29 9.20 17.76
N SER A 84 -7.07 9.50 17.31
CA SER A 84 -5.89 9.75 18.14
C SER A 84 -5.52 11.25 18.23
N GLY A 85 -6.36 12.14 17.71
CA GLY A 85 -6.13 13.59 17.69
C GLY A 85 -5.11 14.06 16.64
N VAL A 86 -4.73 13.21 15.70
CA VAL A 86 -3.82 13.54 14.60
C VAL A 86 -4.62 13.86 13.34
N MET A 87 -4.33 14.98 12.70
CA MET A 87 -4.95 15.36 11.43
C MET A 87 -4.13 14.79 10.27
N LEU A 88 -4.76 13.94 9.47
CA LEU A 88 -4.21 13.48 8.20
C LEU A 88 -5.10 13.91 7.04
N LYS A 89 -4.51 14.11 5.89
CA LYS A 89 -5.23 14.15 4.62
C LYS A 89 -5.88 12.80 4.34
N PRO A 90 -6.87 12.72 3.44
CA PRO A 90 -7.42 11.44 3.03
C PRO A 90 -6.33 10.46 2.61
N VAL A 91 -6.27 9.33 3.27
CA VAL A 91 -5.34 8.25 2.96
C VAL A 91 -5.91 6.90 3.40
N THR A 92 -5.96 5.96 2.48
CA THR A 92 -6.46 4.61 2.73
C THR A 92 -5.54 3.55 2.14
N LEU A 93 -5.41 2.43 2.85
CA LEU A 93 -4.71 1.23 2.37
C LEU A 93 -5.74 0.18 1.98
N ILE A 94 -5.65 -0.31 0.77
CA ILE A 94 -6.46 -1.42 0.24
C ILE A 94 -5.59 -2.68 0.12
N LEU A 95 -6.13 -3.79 0.59
CA LEU A 95 -5.50 -5.11 0.56
C LEU A 95 -6.33 -6.05 -0.31
N PHE A 96 -5.71 -6.62 -1.34
CA PHE A 96 -6.36 -7.59 -2.23
C PHE A 96 -5.33 -8.54 -2.83
N GLY A 97 -5.77 -9.56 -3.53
CA GLY A 97 -4.84 -10.46 -4.21
C GLY A 97 -5.51 -11.54 -5.03
N ALA A 98 -4.70 -12.23 -5.83
CA ALA A 98 -5.10 -13.41 -6.59
C ALA A 98 -4.47 -14.65 -5.93
N PRO A 99 -5.24 -15.47 -5.20
CA PRO A 99 -4.71 -16.56 -4.37
C PRO A 99 -3.91 -17.60 -5.15
N GLU A 100 -4.38 -18.02 -6.33
CA GLU A 100 -3.71 -19.07 -7.11
C GLU A 100 -2.33 -18.64 -7.63
N PRO A 101 -2.16 -17.51 -8.32
CA PRO A 101 -0.83 -17.01 -8.71
C PRO A 101 0.08 -16.75 -7.51
N GLY A 102 -0.48 -16.21 -6.43
CA GLY A 102 0.27 -15.96 -5.19
C GLY A 102 0.81 -17.24 -4.57
N ALA A 103 -0.05 -18.26 -4.42
CA ALA A 103 0.35 -19.56 -3.87
C ALA A 103 1.43 -20.23 -4.73
N LYS A 104 1.30 -20.22 -6.07
CA LYS A 104 2.30 -20.76 -6.98
C LYS A 104 3.67 -20.08 -6.84
N ALA A 105 3.69 -18.76 -6.71
CA ALA A 105 4.93 -18.04 -6.50
C ALA A 105 5.57 -18.34 -5.12
N MET A 106 4.77 -18.47 -4.08
CA MET A 106 5.23 -18.76 -2.72
C MET A 106 5.68 -20.21 -2.53
N GLN A 107 5.30 -21.16 -3.39
CA GLN A 107 5.78 -22.55 -3.30
C GLN A 107 7.31 -22.65 -3.26
N ASN A 108 7.99 -21.80 -4.04
CA ASN A 108 9.45 -21.81 -4.14
C ASN A 108 10.12 -20.68 -3.34
N ALA A 109 9.36 -19.69 -2.91
CA ALA A 109 9.86 -18.53 -2.18
C ALA A 109 8.79 -18.02 -1.19
N PRO A 110 8.57 -18.71 -0.04
CA PRO A 110 7.54 -18.34 0.92
C PRO A 110 7.68 -16.91 1.46
N ILE A 111 8.90 -16.37 1.49
CA ILE A 111 9.20 -15.00 1.93
C ILE A 111 8.44 -13.95 1.11
N LEU A 112 8.03 -14.25 -0.12
CA LEU A 112 7.23 -13.35 -0.95
C LEU A 112 5.85 -13.05 -0.33
N GLY A 113 5.38 -13.89 0.59
CA GLY A 113 4.17 -13.63 1.37
C GLY A 113 4.29 -12.44 2.34
N LEU A 114 5.51 -11.94 2.60
CA LEU A 114 5.71 -10.80 3.49
C LEU A 114 5.19 -9.49 2.88
N ASP A 115 5.53 -9.23 1.62
CA ASP A 115 5.24 -7.93 1.00
C ASP A 115 4.80 -7.98 -0.48
N VAL A 116 5.08 -9.06 -1.20
CA VAL A 116 4.66 -9.22 -2.61
C VAL A 116 3.19 -9.66 -2.70
N PHE A 117 2.76 -10.53 -1.80
CA PHE A 117 1.39 -11.04 -1.68
C PHE A 117 0.89 -10.80 -0.25
N CYS A 118 -0.23 -10.20 0.04
CA CYS A 118 -1.24 -9.51 -0.76
C CYS A 118 -0.74 -8.23 -1.41
N GLN A 119 -1.41 -7.83 -2.49
CA GLN A 119 -1.18 -6.51 -3.07
C GLN A 119 -1.66 -5.42 -2.11
N LYS A 120 -0.88 -4.37 -2.01
CA LYS A 120 -1.12 -3.24 -1.12
C LYS A 120 -1.19 -1.98 -1.97
N PHE A 121 -2.36 -1.36 -1.99
CA PHE A 121 -2.59 -0.09 -2.67
C PHE A 121 -2.83 1.00 -1.65
N VAL A 122 -2.14 2.11 -1.78
CA VAL A 122 -2.40 3.32 -1.00
C VAL A 122 -3.00 4.35 -1.93
N ILE A 123 -4.22 4.80 -1.61
CA ILE A 123 -4.83 5.97 -2.22
C ILE A 123 -4.64 7.11 -1.25
N TRP A 124 -4.12 8.23 -1.73
CA TRP A 124 -3.76 9.35 -0.87
C TRP A 124 -3.91 10.69 -1.58
N GLU A 125 -4.19 11.73 -0.80
CA GLU A 125 -4.31 13.11 -1.24
C GLU A 125 -3.14 13.93 -0.68
N ASP A 126 -2.49 14.71 -1.53
CA ASP A 126 -1.44 15.63 -1.11
C ASP A 126 -1.98 16.97 -0.61
N ASP A 127 -1.09 17.88 -0.21
CA ASP A 127 -1.47 19.19 0.31
C ASP A 127 -2.10 20.11 -0.74
N SER A 128 -1.89 19.83 -2.03
CA SER A 128 -2.52 20.55 -3.13
C SER A 128 -3.94 20.06 -3.46
N GLY A 129 -4.37 18.94 -2.87
CA GLY A 129 -5.62 18.26 -3.18
C GLY A 129 -5.52 17.32 -4.39
N SER A 130 -4.32 17.03 -4.87
CA SER A 130 -4.10 16.04 -5.92
C SER A 130 -4.16 14.64 -5.32
N VAL A 131 -4.78 13.71 -6.04
CA VAL A 131 -5.02 12.34 -5.59
C VAL A 131 -4.17 11.34 -6.37
N TYR A 132 -3.63 10.38 -5.67
CA TYR A 132 -2.70 9.39 -6.20
C TYR A 132 -3.07 7.97 -5.77
N LEU A 133 -2.76 7.01 -6.65
CA LEU A 133 -2.74 5.58 -6.35
C LEU A 133 -1.29 5.10 -6.38
N SER A 134 -0.78 4.64 -5.24
CA SER A 134 0.58 4.10 -5.14
C SER A 134 0.58 2.63 -4.74
N PHE A 135 1.47 1.84 -5.34
CA PHE A 135 1.67 0.43 -5.00
C PHE A 135 3.10 -0.03 -5.28
N ASN A 136 3.47 -1.15 -4.67
CA ASN A 136 4.79 -1.70 -4.85
C ASN A 136 4.95 -2.38 -6.22
N ASP A 137 6.13 -2.21 -6.83
CA ASP A 137 6.56 -3.00 -7.97
C ASP A 137 6.95 -4.41 -7.50
N VAL A 138 6.13 -5.40 -7.84
CA VAL A 138 6.30 -6.78 -7.38
C VAL A 138 7.62 -7.40 -7.83
N THR A 139 8.19 -6.93 -8.94
CA THR A 139 9.47 -7.44 -9.43
C THR A 139 10.65 -6.91 -8.62
N GLU A 140 10.59 -5.65 -8.19
CA GLU A 140 11.60 -5.06 -7.29
C GLU A 140 11.52 -5.67 -5.89
N LEU A 141 10.30 -5.92 -5.39
CA LEU A 141 10.15 -6.63 -4.11
C LEU A 141 10.72 -8.04 -4.15
N ALA A 142 10.49 -8.79 -5.22
CA ALA A 142 11.07 -10.13 -5.37
C ALA A 142 12.61 -10.09 -5.37
N GLN A 143 13.20 -9.12 -6.05
CA GLN A 143 14.66 -8.92 -6.04
C GLN A 143 15.19 -8.57 -4.65
N ARG A 144 14.45 -7.78 -3.87
CA ARG A 144 14.80 -7.45 -2.48
C ARG A 144 14.95 -8.68 -1.59
N HIS A 145 14.21 -9.75 -1.90
CA HIS A 145 14.24 -11.02 -1.19
C HIS A 145 15.14 -12.07 -1.85
N ASP A 146 16.00 -11.66 -2.77
CA ASP A 146 16.83 -12.57 -3.59
C ASP A 146 16.01 -13.67 -4.29
N ALA A 147 14.74 -13.44 -4.45
CA ALA A 147 13.84 -14.37 -5.11
C ALA A 147 13.95 -14.20 -6.64
N HIS A 148 13.96 -15.33 -7.33
CA HIS A 148 13.95 -15.28 -8.79
C HIS A 148 12.68 -14.60 -9.31
N VAL A 149 12.87 -13.57 -10.15
CA VAL A 149 11.76 -12.87 -10.81
C VAL A 149 11.17 -13.79 -11.88
N ALA A 150 10.24 -14.65 -11.46
CA ALA A 150 9.52 -15.53 -12.36
C ALA A 150 8.75 -14.73 -13.43
N PRO A 151 8.58 -15.26 -14.65
CA PRO A 151 7.76 -14.60 -15.69
C PRO A 151 6.35 -14.19 -15.20
N ALA A 152 5.76 -14.98 -14.31
CA ALA A 152 4.47 -14.68 -13.68
C ALA A 152 4.44 -13.33 -12.96
N LEU A 153 5.53 -12.93 -12.24
CA LEU A 153 5.60 -11.64 -11.58
C LEU A 153 5.61 -10.46 -12.55
N ARG A 154 6.20 -10.64 -13.72
CA ARG A 154 6.17 -9.62 -14.78
C ARG A 154 4.75 -9.45 -15.34
N VAL A 155 4.01 -10.53 -15.46
CA VAL A 155 2.59 -10.49 -15.86
C VAL A 155 1.76 -9.75 -14.81
N VAL A 156 1.97 -10.04 -13.52
CA VAL A 156 1.30 -9.33 -12.41
C VAL A 156 1.63 -7.84 -12.46
N LYS A 157 2.90 -7.46 -12.59
CA LYS A 157 3.31 -6.05 -12.71
C LYS A 157 2.61 -5.34 -13.87
N PHE A 158 2.59 -5.96 -15.05
CA PHE A 158 1.92 -5.40 -16.23
C PHE A 158 0.41 -5.26 -15.99
N ARG A 159 -0.23 -6.30 -15.45
CA ARG A 159 -1.66 -6.30 -15.14
C ARG A 159 -2.03 -5.19 -14.17
N LEU A 160 -1.29 -5.03 -13.07
CA LEU A 160 -1.53 -3.95 -12.10
C LEU A 160 -1.50 -2.58 -12.76
N LYS A 161 -0.46 -2.31 -13.55
CA LYS A 161 -0.35 -1.01 -14.27
C LYS A 161 -1.46 -0.80 -15.29
N SER A 162 -1.80 -1.82 -16.07
CA SER A 162 -2.80 -1.73 -17.13
C SER A 162 -4.21 -1.57 -16.58
N VAL A 163 -4.63 -2.45 -15.67
CA VAL A 163 -6.00 -2.44 -15.11
C VAL A 163 -6.27 -1.13 -14.38
N PHE A 164 -5.38 -0.75 -13.46
CA PHE A 164 -5.60 0.44 -12.62
C PHE A 164 -5.28 1.74 -13.34
N GLY A 165 -4.35 1.74 -14.30
CA GLY A 165 -4.17 2.86 -15.21
C GLY A 165 -5.42 3.13 -16.05
N SER A 166 -6.05 2.08 -16.59
CA SER A 166 -7.32 2.21 -17.31
C SER A 166 -8.49 2.62 -16.42
N ALA A 167 -8.55 2.11 -15.19
CA ALA A 167 -9.61 2.49 -14.25
C ALA A 167 -9.57 3.98 -13.87
N LEU A 168 -8.38 4.58 -13.87
CA LEU A 168 -8.16 5.99 -13.55
C LEU A 168 -8.02 6.86 -14.81
N ASP A 169 -8.27 6.33 -16.00
CA ASP A 169 -8.32 7.12 -17.23
C ASP A 169 -9.63 7.92 -17.27
N PRO A 170 -9.58 9.25 -17.43
CA PRO A 170 -10.79 10.08 -17.50
C PRO A 170 -11.66 9.80 -18.73
N ALA A 171 -11.13 9.08 -19.73
CA ALA A 171 -11.89 8.68 -20.92
C ALA A 171 -12.73 7.41 -20.73
N ASN A 172 -12.63 6.74 -19.57
CA ASN A 172 -13.37 5.52 -19.21
C ASN A 172 -14.48 5.76 -18.20
#